data_8684e1cd96dc46aafaf616886deb67fd
#
_entry.id   8684e1cd96dc46aafaf616886deb67fd
#
_cell.length_a   1.000
_cell.length_b   1.000
_cell.length_c   1.000
_cell.angle_alpha   90.00
_cell.angle_beta   90.00
_cell.angle_gamma   90.00
#
_symmetry.space_group_name_H-M   'P 1'
#
loop_
_entity.id
_entity.type
_entity.pdbx_description
1 polymer ?
#
loop_
_entity_poly.entity_id
_entity_poly.type
_entity_poly.pdbx_seq_one_letter_code
_entity_poly.pdbx_strand_id
1 'polypeptide(L)'
;MEGPGAAGASARRSAEMWRLQVVLGHLSGRPELRPAPQAARCLGVSPRASAGDVVVVHGRRTAIGKAGRGGFKVRPPGRRPLSSPGLAQEGGLIAAVPPPQDTTPDELLSAVMTAVLQDVKLRPEQLGDICVGNVLQPGAGAVMARIAQFLSGIPETVPLCVINRQCSSGLQALATIAGGIRNGSYDIGMACGVESMSMAERGNPGNITSRLMDNEKARDCLIPMGITSENVAERFGISREKQDTFALASQQKAARAQSQGCFRAEIVPVTTTVQDDKGGKRSITVAQDEGIRPGTTMEGLAKLKPAFKEGGSTTAGNSSQVSDGAAAVLLARRSKAEELGLPILGVLRAYAVVGVPPDIMGIGPAYAIPAALQQAGLTVNDVDIFEINEAFASQAVYCVEKLGIPLEKVNPLGGAVALGHPLGCTGARQVVTLLNELKRRGKRSGCHPGLPAGGWAGRWTCLCPQVWPGGSAFSVSVGHRSLLLSRAKVAQ
;
A
#
# COMPACT_ATOMS: atom_id res chain seq x y z
N MET A 1 0.04 48.16 -19.63
CA MET A 1 -0.32 46.74 -19.85
C MET A 1 0.85 45.91 -19.39
N GLU A 2 0.85 45.56 -18.12
CA GLU A 2 1.87 44.67 -17.55
C GLU A 2 1.37 43.25 -17.58
N GLY A 3 2.16 42.33 -18.17
CA GLY A 3 1.80 40.93 -18.37
C GLY A 3 2.06 40.07 -17.14
N PRO A 4 1.31 38.97 -16.93
CA PRO A 4 1.44 38.07 -15.78
C PRO A 4 2.50 37.00 -16.04
N GLY A 5 3.76 37.32 -15.81
CA GLY A 5 4.88 36.42 -16.11
C GLY A 5 5.85 36.06 -14.97
N ALA A 6 5.88 36.84 -13.89
CA ALA A 6 6.97 36.76 -12.92
C ALA A 6 6.78 35.70 -11.80
N ALA A 7 5.58 35.40 -11.38
CA ALA A 7 5.34 34.49 -10.25
C ALA A 7 5.55 33.00 -10.60
N GLY A 8 5.27 32.58 -11.82
CA GLY A 8 5.44 31.19 -12.26
C GLY A 8 6.91 30.77 -12.47
N ALA A 9 7.77 31.72 -12.80
CA ALA A 9 9.21 31.45 -13.02
C ALA A 9 9.97 31.25 -11.70
N SER A 10 9.57 31.94 -10.63
CA SER A 10 10.19 31.82 -9.30
C SER A 10 9.91 30.46 -8.66
N ALA A 11 8.68 29.95 -8.74
CA ALA A 11 8.32 28.65 -8.19
C ALA A 11 8.99 27.48 -8.92
N ARG A 12 9.17 27.57 -10.25
CA ARG A 12 9.92 26.57 -11.03
C ARG A 12 11.40 26.54 -10.69
N ARG A 13 12.06 27.69 -10.55
CA ARG A 13 13.47 27.78 -10.15
C ARG A 13 13.72 27.25 -8.74
N SER A 14 12.80 27.46 -7.80
CA SER A 14 12.90 26.92 -6.45
C SER A 14 12.81 25.40 -6.43
N ALA A 15 11.93 24.80 -7.25
CA ALA A 15 11.81 23.34 -7.37
C ALA A 15 13.02 22.69 -8.05
N GLU A 16 13.61 23.35 -9.05
CA GLU A 16 14.84 22.87 -9.71
C GLU A 16 16.07 23.02 -8.82
N MET A 17 16.21 24.11 -8.08
CA MET A 17 17.29 24.28 -7.09
C MET A 17 17.22 23.25 -5.97
N TRP A 18 16.02 22.89 -5.49
CA TRP A 18 15.87 21.85 -4.49
C TRP A 18 16.27 20.47 -5.03
N ARG A 19 15.91 20.14 -6.28
CA ARG A 19 16.36 18.90 -6.96
C ARG A 19 17.88 18.84 -7.09
N LEU A 20 18.52 19.94 -7.45
CA LEU A 20 19.97 20.05 -7.53
C LEU A 20 20.64 19.92 -6.15
N GLN A 21 20.08 20.49 -5.09
CA GLN A 21 20.63 20.38 -3.74
C GLN A 21 20.52 18.96 -3.18
N VAL A 22 19.42 18.24 -3.45
CA VAL A 22 19.28 16.84 -3.07
C VAL A 22 20.32 15.97 -3.80
N VAL A 23 20.54 16.19 -5.08
CA VAL A 23 21.54 15.47 -5.88
C VAL A 23 22.96 15.80 -5.42
N LEU A 24 23.27 17.06 -5.16
CA LEU A 24 24.61 17.49 -4.69
C LEU A 24 24.91 17.01 -3.27
N GLY A 25 23.90 16.93 -2.39
CA GLY A 25 24.04 16.34 -1.06
C GLY A 25 24.39 14.84 -1.10
N HIS A 26 23.91 14.12 -2.12
CA HIS A 26 24.24 12.71 -2.33
C HIS A 26 25.65 12.49 -2.89
N LEU A 27 26.16 13.45 -3.66
CA LEU A 27 27.50 13.37 -4.27
C LEU A 27 28.64 13.78 -3.33
N SER A 28 28.36 14.53 -2.27
CA SER A 28 29.39 15.05 -1.35
C SER A 28 29.71 14.16 -0.15
N GLY A 29 29.08 13.00 0.00
CA GLY A 29 29.40 12.01 1.04
C GLY A 29 29.27 12.51 2.49
N ARG A 30 28.59 13.65 2.73
CA ARG A 30 28.36 14.21 4.06
C ARG A 30 26.95 13.90 4.54
N PRO A 31 26.75 13.27 5.69
CA PRO A 31 25.42 12.90 6.21
C PRO A 31 24.68 14.06 6.93
N GLU A 32 24.96 15.31 6.63
CA GLU A 32 24.27 16.44 7.23
C GLU A 32 23.40 17.18 6.21
N LEU A 33 22.15 16.74 6.10
CA LEU A 33 21.11 17.60 5.55
C LEU A 33 20.75 18.64 6.61
N ARG A 34 21.10 19.91 6.38
CA ARG A 34 20.59 21.01 7.18
C ARG A 34 19.06 20.95 7.19
N PRO A 35 18.41 21.29 8.32
CA PRO A 35 16.95 21.36 8.35
C PRO A 35 16.46 22.32 7.26
N ALA A 36 15.46 21.89 6.50
CA ALA A 36 14.81 22.72 5.50
C ALA A 36 14.38 24.05 6.13
N PRO A 37 14.52 25.19 5.42
CA PRO A 37 14.06 26.47 5.94
C PRO A 37 12.59 26.34 6.34
N GLN A 38 12.25 26.79 7.56
CA GLN A 38 10.89 26.82 8.05
C GLN A 38 10.02 27.54 7.02
N ALA A 39 9.13 26.81 6.38
CA ALA A 39 8.15 27.37 5.49
C ALA A 39 7.34 28.41 6.29
N ALA A 40 7.28 29.64 5.80
CA ALA A 40 6.49 30.68 6.36
C ALA A 40 5.07 30.15 6.62
N ARG A 41 4.56 30.35 7.84
CA ARG A 41 3.19 30.01 8.22
C ARG A 41 2.25 30.66 7.22
N CYS A 42 1.69 29.90 6.30
CA CYS A 42 0.54 30.32 5.54
C CYS A 42 -0.62 30.46 6.51
N LEU A 43 -0.92 31.69 6.87
CA LEU A 43 -2.07 32.08 7.68
C LEU A 43 -3.33 31.43 7.11
N GLY A 44 -3.90 30.55 7.88
CA GLY A 44 -5.24 30.05 8.04
C GLY A 44 -6.30 30.29 6.98
N VAL A 45 -6.05 29.96 5.72
CA VAL A 45 -7.15 29.71 4.78
C VAL A 45 -7.38 28.20 4.73
N SER A 46 -8.44 27.79 5.43
CA SER A 46 -8.97 26.43 5.29
C SER A 46 -9.26 26.20 3.81
N PRO A 47 -8.58 25.30 3.10
CA PRO A 47 -8.94 25.03 1.72
C PRO A 47 -10.38 24.53 1.71
N ARG A 48 -11.30 25.34 1.17
CA ARG A 48 -12.70 24.97 0.99
C ARG A 48 -12.74 23.71 0.13
N ALA A 49 -13.71 22.83 0.42
CA ALA A 49 -13.99 21.68 -0.43
C ALA A 49 -14.23 22.19 -1.86
N SER A 50 -13.53 21.58 -2.84
CA SER A 50 -13.66 21.92 -4.24
C SER A 50 -14.46 20.85 -4.96
N ALA A 51 -15.33 21.23 -5.89
CA ALA A 51 -16.05 20.32 -6.77
C ALA A 51 -15.11 19.39 -7.56
N GLY A 52 -13.91 19.85 -7.87
CA GLY A 52 -12.85 19.10 -8.54
C GLY A 52 -11.98 18.21 -7.65
N ASP A 53 -12.21 18.19 -6.32
CA ASP A 53 -11.46 17.31 -5.43
C ASP A 53 -11.60 15.83 -5.85
N VAL A 54 -10.52 15.07 -5.78
CA VAL A 54 -10.60 13.60 -5.87
C VAL A 54 -10.91 13.05 -4.49
N VAL A 55 -12.03 12.34 -4.39
CA VAL A 55 -12.52 11.76 -3.14
C VAL A 55 -12.45 10.24 -3.17
N VAL A 56 -12.20 9.64 -2.01
CA VAL A 56 -12.33 8.20 -1.83
C VAL A 56 -13.75 7.91 -1.38
N VAL A 57 -14.44 7.09 -2.17
CA VAL A 57 -15.84 6.74 -1.96
C VAL A 57 -15.97 5.50 -1.07
N HIS A 58 -15.22 4.46 -1.39
CA HIS A 58 -15.29 3.18 -0.68
C HIS A 58 -14.01 2.38 -0.87
N GLY A 59 -13.81 1.35 -0.05
CA GLY A 59 -12.73 0.40 -0.22
C GLY A 59 -12.93 -0.87 0.58
N ARG A 60 -12.52 -2.00 -0.01
CA ARG A 60 -12.56 -3.34 0.58
C ARG A 60 -11.27 -4.08 0.31
N ARG A 61 -10.98 -5.08 1.14
CA ARG A 61 -9.85 -6.00 0.96
C ARG A 61 -10.23 -7.43 1.30
N THR A 62 -9.51 -8.39 0.79
CA THR A 62 -9.56 -9.76 1.33
C THR A 62 -8.86 -9.81 2.69
N ALA A 63 -9.05 -10.89 3.42
CA ALA A 63 -8.08 -11.29 4.43
C ALA A 63 -6.69 -11.45 3.77
N ILE A 64 -5.63 -11.29 4.55
CA ILE A 64 -4.26 -11.57 4.10
C ILE A 64 -3.91 -12.99 4.50
N GLY A 65 -3.73 -13.85 3.50
CA GLY A 65 -3.37 -15.25 3.64
C GLY A 65 -1.85 -15.46 3.71
N LYS A 66 -1.38 -16.49 4.41
CA LYS A 66 0.04 -16.89 4.39
C LYS A 66 0.36 -17.58 3.08
N ALA A 67 1.32 -17.04 2.32
CA ALA A 67 1.72 -17.65 1.06
C ALA A 67 2.26 -19.09 1.25
N GLY A 68 1.81 -19.97 0.39
CA GLY A 68 2.26 -21.38 0.32
C GLY A 68 1.72 -22.30 1.42
N ARG A 69 0.94 -21.78 2.39
CA ARG A 69 0.42 -22.57 3.54
C ARG A 69 -0.82 -21.97 4.22
N GLY A 70 -1.34 -20.87 3.74
CA GLY A 70 -2.56 -20.23 4.25
C GLY A 70 -3.81 -20.75 3.57
N GLY A 71 -4.99 -20.20 3.94
CA GLY A 71 -6.27 -20.61 3.42
C GLY A 71 -6.48 -20.41 1.92
N PHE A 72 -5.68 -19.52 1.30
CA PHE A 72 -5.67 -19.34 -0.16
C PHE A 72 -4.74 -20.31 -0.89
N LYS A 73 -3.88 -21.02 -0.17
CA LYS A 73 -2.96 -22.01 -0.73
C LYS A 73 -3.08 -23.33 0.01
N VAL A 74 -3.54 -24.35 -0.66
CA VAL A 74 -3.63 -25.70 -0.12
C VAL A 74 -2.72 -26.63 -0.89
N ARG A 75 -1.60 -27.00 -0.28
CA ARG A 75 -0.73 -28.06 -0.77
C ARG A 75 -0.96 -29.34 -0.01
N PRO A 76 -1.12 -30.46 -0.71
CA PRO A 76 -0.82 -31.76 -0.10
C PRO A 76 0.69 -31.82 0.22
N PRO A 77 1.08 -32.38 1.37
CA PRO A 77 2.49 -32.58 1.68
C PRO A 77 3.14 -33.46 0.60
N GLY A 78 4.21 -32.96 -0.03
CA GLY A 78 5.09 -33.76 -0.86
C GLY A 78 5.16 -33.49 -2.37
N ARG A 79 4.43 -32.55 -2.94
CA ARG A 79 4.61 -32.20 -4.38
C ARG A 79 5.55 -31.02 -4.58
N ARG A 80 6.60 -31.23 -5.40
CA ARG A 80 7.44 -30.17 -5.99
C ARG A 80 6.60 -29.23 -6.86
N PRO A 81 6.98 -27.94 -7.02
CA PRO A 81 6.34 -27.06 -7.97
C PRO A 81 6.37 -27.71 -9.36
N LEU A 82 5.22 -27.83 -9.98
CA LEU A 82 5.16 -28.10 -11.42
C LEU A 82 5.76 -26.86 -12.10
N SER A 83 6.83 -27.08 -12.86
CA SER A 83 7.27 -26.16 -13.90
C SER A 83 6.07 -25.84 -14.76
N SER A 84 5.86 -24.55 -15.05
CA SER A 84 4.79 -24.06 -15.90
C SER A 84 4.67 -24.93 -17.16
N PRO A 85 3.46 -25.43 -17.52
CA PRO A 85 3.30 -26.02 -18.82
C PRO A 85 3.58 -24.94 -19.86
N GLY A 86 4.58 -25.16 -20.69
CA GLY A 86 4.82 -24.32 -21.85
C GLY A 86 3.53 -24.24 -22.67
N LEU A 87 3.22 -23.03 -23.14
CA LEU A 87 2.20 -22.84 -24.15
C LEU A 87 2.61 -23.67 -25.38
N ALA A 88 2.02 -24.84 -25.52
CA ALA A 88 2.11 -25.60 -26.75
C ALA A 88 1.31 -24.82 -27.81
N GLN A 89 2.04 -24.17 -28.71
CA GLN A 89 1.47 -23.67 -29.94
C GLN A 89 1.12 -24.86 -30.84
N GLU A 90 -0.14 -25.26 -30.80
CA GLU A 90 -0.78 -25.92 -31.96
C GLU A 90 -2.27 -25.65 -31.89
N GLY A 91 -2.83 -25.22 -33.03
CA GLY A 91 -4.21 -24.79 -33.19
C GLY A 91 -5.21 -25.87 -32.81
N GLY A 92 -5.79 -25.74 -31.68
CA GLY A 92 -6.82 -26.62 -31.18
C GLY A 92 -7.22 -26.18 -29.77
N LEU A 93 -8.51 -26.18 -29.52
CA LEU A 93 -9.20 -26.00 -28.24
C LEU A 93 -8.28 -25.94 -27.05
N ILE A 94 -8.33 -24.84 -26.30
CA ILE A 94 -7.65 -24.69 -25.02
C ILE A 94 -8.03 -25.93 -24.20
N ALA A 95 -7.08 -26.83 -24.00
CA ALA A 95 -7.28 -28.00 -23.14
C ALA A 95 -7.74 -27.48 -21.78
N ALA A 96 -8.83 -28.01 -21.24
CA ALA A 96 -9.38 -27.58 -19.96
C ALA A 96 -8.26 -27.65 -18.92
N VAL A 97 -7.82 -26.47 -18.46
CA VAL A 97 -6.89 -26.36 -17.34
C VAL A 97 -7.60 -27.03 -16.16
N PRO A 98 -7.00 -28.04 -15.52
CA PRO A 98 -7.62 -28.64 -14.34
C PRO A 98 -7.90 -27.53 -13.33
N PRO A 99 -9.08 -27.53 -12.68
CA PRO A 99 -9.44 -26.48 -11.74
C PRO A 99 -8.32 -26.29 -10.70
N PRO A 100 -7.83 -25.07 -10.51
CA PRO A 100 -6.76 -24.81 -9.56
C PRO A 100 -7.22 -25.25 -8.15
N GLN A 101 -6.35 -25.90 -7.43
CA GLN A 101 -6.58 -26.29 -6.04
C GLN A 101 -6.36 -25.11 -5.07
N ASP A 102 -5.95 -23.96 -5.59
CA ASP A 102 -5.57 -22.74 -4.87
C ASP A 102 -6.49 -21.60 -5.35
N THR A 103 -6.80 -20.66 -4.47
CA THR A 103 -7.48 -19.42 -4.86
C THR A 103 -6.55 -18.58 -5.72
N THR A 104 -6.94 -18.32 -6.94
CA THR A 104 -6.13 -17.56 -7.90
C THR A 104 -6.18 -16.05 -7.64
N PRO A 105 -5.17 -15.29 -8.07
CA PRO A 105 -5.17 -13.83 -7.86
C PRO A 105 -6.32 -13.11 -8.55
N ASP A 106 -6.84 -13.60 -9.66
CA ASP A 106 -8.03 -13.07 -10.33
C ASP A 106 -9.29 -13.29 -9.51
N GLU A 107 -9.45 -14.43 -8.83
CA GLU A 107 -10.55 -14.67 -7.90
C GLU A 107 -10.49 -13.73 -6.68
N LEU A 108 -9.30 -13.54 -6.09
CA LEU A 108 -9.10 -12.59 -4.99
C LEU A 108 -9.44 -11.15 -5.41
N LEU A 109 -8.98 -10.76 -6.59
CA LEU A 109 -9.22 -9.42 -7.13
C LEU A 109 -10.70 -9.22 -7.47
N SER A 110 -11.33 -10.19 -8.11
CA SER A 110 -12.76 -10.16 -8.43
C SER A 110 -13.63 -10.02 -7.19
N ALA A 111 -13.31 -10.74 -6.11
CA ALA A 111 -14.05 -10.65 -4.86
C ALA A 111 -14.11 -9.21 -4.30
N VAL A 112 -12.98 -8.49 -4.30
CA VAL A 112 -12.94 -7.12 -3.78
C VAL A 112 -13.54 -6.09 -4.73
N MET A 113 -13.39 -6.25 -6.06
CA MET A 113 -14.01 -5.38 -7.05
C MET A 113 -15.54 -5.46 -6.97
N THR A 114 -16.07 -6.68 -6.95
CA THR A 114 -17.50 -6.96 -6.81
C THR A 114 -18.05 -6.36 -5.51
N ALA A 115 -17.39 -6.61 -4.38
CA ALA A 115 -17.85 -6.11 -3.09
C ALA A 115 -17.90 -4.58 -3.03
N VAL A 116 -16.89 -3.90 -3.58
CA VAL A 116 -16.85 -2.42 -3.62
C VAL A 116 -18.03 -1.86 -4.40
N LEU A 117 -18.34 -2.40 -5.57
CA LEU A 117 -19.46 -1.94 -6.40
C LEU A 117 -20.82 -2.21 -5.74
N GLN A 118 -20.98 -3.41 -5.17
CA GLN A 118 -22.23 -3.80 -4.49
C GLN A 118 -22.51 -2.95 -3.25
N ASP A 119 -21.48 -2.69 -2.41
CA ASP A 119 -21.63 -1.92 -1.17
C ASP A 119 -22.12 -0.49 -1.41
N VAL A 120 -21.72 0.14 -2.52
CA VAL A 120 -22.14 1.50 -2.89
C VAL A 120 -23.24 1.52 -3.96
N LYS A 121 -23.69 0.35 -4.43
CA LYS A 121 -24.71 0.18 -5.47
C LYS A 121 -24.38 0.95 -6.76
N LEU A 122 -23.10 1.00 -7.12
CA LEU A 122 -22.63 1.62 -8.35
C LEU A 122 -22.79 0.63 -9.52
N ARG A 123 -23.40 1.08 -10.62
CA ARG A 123 -23.44 0.27 -11.84
C ARG A 123 -22.04 0.20 -12.46
N PRO A 124 -21.56 -1.00 -12.84
CA PRO A 124 -20.20 -1.20 -13.36
C PRO A 124 -19.84 -0.30 -14.56
N GLU A 125 -20.80 0.02 -15.43
CA GLU A 125 -20.60 0.85 -16.62
C GLU A 125 -20.27 2.31 -16.29
N GLN A 126 -20.48 2.73 -15.06
CA GLN A 126 -20.14 4.09 -14.61
C GLN A 126 -18.65 4.27 -14.26
N LEU A 127 -17.88 3.18 -14.27
CA LEU A 127 -16.43 3.25 -14.11
C LEU A 127 -15.81 3.77 -15.42
N GLY A 128 -15.00 4.81 -15.31
CA GLY A 128 -14.25 5.34 -16.45
C GLY A 128 -12.90 4.66 -16.66
N ASP A 129 -12.31 4.07 -15.61
CA ASP A 129 -11.04 3.33 -15.71
C ASP A 129 -10.79 2.46 -14.46
N ILE A 130 -9.99 1.41 -14.64
CA ILE A 130 -9.49 0.55 -13.57
C ILE A 130 -7.96 0.49 -13.64
N CYS A 131 -7.28 0.69 -12.51
CA CYS A 131 -5.84 0.50 -12.43
C CYS A 131 -5.51 -0.53 -11.35
N VAL A 132 -4.76 -1.57 -11.72
CA VAL A 132 -4.42 -2.68 -10.81
C VAL A 132 -2.93 -2.72 -10.56
N GLY A 133 -2.54 -2.59 -9.29
CA GLY A 133 -1.16 -2.79 -8.84
C GLY A 133 -0.84 -4.27 -8.67
N ASN A 134 0.21 -4.74 -9.34
CA ASN A 134 0.72 -6.11 -9.19
C ASN A 134 2.24 -6.13 -9.41
N VAL A 135 2.95 -7.09 -8.83
CA VAL A 135 4.41 -7.16 -8.89
C VAL A 135 4.90 -8.44 -9.52
N LEU A 136 4.43 -9.58 -9.06
CA LEU A 136 5.06 -10.88 -9.33
C LEU A 136 4.34 -11.72 -10.39
N GLN A 137 3.06 -11.48 -10.67
CA GLN A 137 2.36 -12.25 -11.68
C GLN A 137 2.93 -11.94 -13.08
N PRO A 138 2.97 -12.93 -14.00
CA PRO A 138 3.50 -12.74 -15.34
C PRO A 138 2.88 -11.53 -16.05
N GLY A 139 3.71 -10.72 -16.74
CA GLY A 139 3.27 -9.51 -17.42
C GLY A 139 2.64 -8.47 -16.48
N ALA A 140 3.13 -8.39 -15.24
CA ALA A 140 2.55 -7.56 -14.16
C ALA A 140 1.04 -7.83 -13.93
N GLY A 141 0.58 -9.02 -14.26
CA GLY A 141 -0.80 -9.44 -14.05
C GLY A 141 -1.83 -8.86 -15.02
N ALA A 142 -1.45 -8.37 -16.21
CA ALA A 142 -2.36 -7.69 -17.12
C ALA A 142 -3.55 -8.56 -17.55
N VAL A 143 -3.29 -9.79 -18.01
CA VAL A 143 -4.35 -10.74 -18.40
C VAL A 143 -5.18 -11.16 -17.19
N MET A 144 -4.53 -11.48 -16.07
CA MET A 144 -5.19 -11.86 -14.83
C MET A 144 -6.14 -10.76 -14.34
N ALA A 145 -5.71 -9.49 -14.36
CA ALA A 145 -6.54 -8.37 -13.94
C ALA A 145 -7.77 -8.17 -14.87
N ARG A 146 -7.59 -8.37 -16.17
CA ARG A 146 -8.70 -8.31 -17.14
C ARG A 146 -9.70 -9.44 -16.95
N ILE A 147 -9.24 -10.64 -16.63
CA ILE A 147 -10.11 -11.77 -16.26
C ILE A 147 -10.91 -11.42 -15.00
N ALA A 148 -10.26 -10.91 -13.95
CA ALA A 148 -10.92 -10.49 -12.72
C ALA A 148 -12.01 -9.45 -12.95
N GLN A 149 -11.78 -8.50 -13.86
CA GLN A 149 -12.78 -7.51 -14.27
C GLN A 149 -14.06 -8.19 -14.80
N PHE A 150 -13.92 -9.14 -15.70
CA PHE A 150 -15.08 -9.84 -16.29
C PHE A 150 -15.78 -10.72 -15.25
N LEU A 151 -15.03 -11.41 -14.38
CA LEU A 151 -15.58 -12.17 -13.27
C LEU A 151 -16.35 -11.28 -12.27
N SER A 152 -16.06 -9.98 -12.24
CA SER A 152 -16.77 -9.00 -11.40
C SER A 152 -18.02 -8.41 -12.09
N GLY A 153 -18.38 -8.86 -13.29
CA GLY A 153 -19.51 -8.32 -14.06
C GLY A 153 -19.26 -6.91 -14.60
N ILE A 154 -18.00 -6.48 -14.69
CA ILE A 154 -17.64 -5.17 -15.26
C ILE A 154 -17.44 -5.34 -16.77
N PRO A 155 -18.15 -4.56 -17.61
CA PRO A 155 -18.15 -4.77 -19.06
C PRO A 155 -16.79 -4.42 -19.70
N GLU A 156 -16.60 -4.91 -20.91
CA GLU A 156 -15.41 -4.65 -21.74
C GLU A 156 -15.22 -3.19 -22.12
N THR A 157 -16.28 -2.40 -22.09
CA THR A 157 -16.25 -0.96 -22.35
C THR A 157 -15.51 -0.16 -21.29
N VAL A 158 -15.33 -0.74 -20.10
CA VAL A 158 -14.50 -0.14 -19.05
C VAL A 158 -13.05 -0.52 -19.31
N PRO A 159 -12.15 0.46 -19.55
CA PRO A 159 -10.73 0.19 -19.73
C PRO A 159 -10.07 -0.28 -18.42
N LEU A 160 -8.97 -1.01 -18.58
CA LEU A 160 -8.16 -1.46 -17.46
C LEU A 160 -6.68 -1.40 -17.80
N CYS A 161 -5.88 -0.90 -16.90
CA CYS A 161 -4.43 -0.99 -16.97
C CYS A 161 -3.86 -1.67 -15.71
N VAL A 162 -2.62 -2.16 -15.81
CA VAL A 162 -1.86 -2.64 -14.66
C VAL A 162 -0.61 -1.81 -14.47
N ILE A 163 -0.14 -1.72 -13.23
CA ILE A 163 1.03 -0.95 -12.91
C ILE A 163 1.92 -1.70 -11.92
N ASN A 164 3.23 -1.68 -12.21
CA ASN A 164 4.24 -2.22 -11.32
C ASN A 164 5.16 -1.10 -10.85
N ARG A 165 5.02 -0.72 -9.61
CA ARG A 165 5.93 0.10 -8.83
C ARG A 165 6.32 -0.65 -7.57
N GLN A 166 6.68 -1.93 -7.75
CA GLN A 166 7.09 -2.83 -6.69
C GLN A 166 6.04 -2.85 -5.54
N CYS A 167 6.45 -2.89 -4.30
CA CYS A 167 5.58 -2.91 -3.12
C CYS A 167 4.61 -1.72 -3.02
N SER A 168 4.80 -0.68 -3.85
CA SER A 168 3.96 0.51 -3.92
C SER A 168 2.89 0.47 -5.01
N SER A 169 2.79 -0.62 -5.76
CA SER A 169 1.94 -0.71 -6.95
C SER A 169 0.48 -0.38 -6.67
N GLY A 170 -0.11 -0.90 -5.59
CA GLY A 170 -1.49 -0.60 -5.22
C GLY A 170 -1.74 0.88 -4.90
N LEU A 171 -0.75 1.55 -4.32
CA LEU A 171 -0.85 2.98 -4.05
C LEU A 171 -0.57 3.83 -5.29
N GLN A 172 0.29 3.36 -6.18
CA GLN A 172 0.48 3.98 -7.50
C GLN A 172 -0.79 3.85 -8.35
N ALA A 173 -1.50 2.73 -8.27
CA ALA A 173 -2.80 2.57 -8.92
C ALA A 173 -3.79 3.65 -8.47
N LEU A 174 -3.85 3.92 -7.16
CA LEU A 174 -4.69 5.00 -6.62
C LEU A 174 -4.27 6.38 -7.17
N ALA A 175 -2.98 6.66 -7.23
CA ALA A 175 -2.47 7.92 -7.78
C ALA A 175 -2.75 8.05 -9.29
N THR A 176 -2.69 6.97 -10.04
CA THR A 176 -2.99 6.92 -11.47
C THR A 176 -4.46 7.25 -11.72
N ILE A 177 -5.37 6.58 -11.02
CA ILE A 177 -6.82 6.84 -11.11
C ILE A 177 -7.12 8.29 -10.69
N ALA A 178 -6.52 8.76 -9.59
CA ALA A 178 -6.70 10.15 -9.15
C ALA A 178 -6.19 11.16 -10.17
N GLY A 179 -5.12 10.85 -10.89
CA GLY A 179 -4.59 11.65 -12.01
C GLY A 179 -5.60 11.74 -13.16
N GLY A 180 -6.19 10.61 -13.58
CA GLY A 180 -7.22 10.56 -14.62
C GLY A 180 -8.47 11.37 -14.25
N ILE A 181 -8.92 11.31 -12.99
CA ILE A 181 -10.03 12.13 -12.50
C ILE A 181 -9.66 13.63 -12.50
N ARG A 182 -8.45 13.99 -12.05
CA ARG A 182 -8.01 15.40 -12.00
C ARG A 182 -7.88 16.02 -13.38
N ASN A 183 -7.36 15.28 -14.35
CA ASN A 183 -7.19 15.80 -15.72
C ASN A 183 -8.47 15.76 -16.55
N GLY A 184 -9.57 15.20 -16.02
CA GLY A 184 -10.87 15.16 -16.69
C GLY A 184 -11.07 14.00 -17.67
N SER A 185 -10.21 12.97 -17.65
CA SER A 185 -10.38 11.79 -18.50
C SER A 185 -11.65 11.00 -18.13
N TYR A 186 -12.00 10.99 -16.86
CA TYR A 186 -13.21 10.36 -16.29
C TYR A 186 -13.51 10.92 -14.90
N ASP A 187 -14.71 10.64 -14.39
CA ASP A 187 -15.16 11.13 -13.09
C ASP A 187 -15.10 10.07 -11.98
N ILE A 188 -15.15 8.79 -12.33
CA ILE A 188 -15.12 7.67 -11.39
C ILE A 188 -14.11 6.64 -11.87
N GLY A 189 -13.30 6.11 -10.98
CA GLY A 189 -12.36 5.04 -11.31
C GLY A 189 -12.05 4.16 -10.10
N MET A 190 -11.59 2.94 -10.38
CA MET A 190 -11.27 1.95 -9.34
C MET A 190 -9.77 1.68 -9.33
N ALA A 191 -9.15 1.89 -8.18
CA ALA A 191 -7.76 1.56 -7.92
C ALA A 191 -7.67 0.27 -7.11
N CYS A 192 -6.98 -0.73 -7.65
CA CYS A 192 -6.86 -2.03 -7.02
C CYS A 192 -5.39 -2.40 -6.76
N GLY A 193 -5.21 -3.42 -5.95
CA GLY A 193 -3.94 -4.09 -5.83
C GLY A 193 -4.14 -5.55 -5.47
N VAL A 194 -3.36 -6.44 -6.06
CA VAL A 194 -3.43 -7.88 -5.81
C VAL A 194 -2.05 -8.48 -5.86
N GLU A 195 -1.81 -9.49 -5.05
CA GLU A 195 -0.61 -10.31 -5.12
C GLU A 195 -0.92 -11.73 -4.66
N SER A 196 -0.43 -12.71 -5.38
CA SER A 196 -0.31 -14.08 -4.88
C SER A 196 1.15 -14.49 -4.89
N MET A 197 1.78 -14.41 -3.72
CA MET A 197 3.15 -14.88 -3.53
C MET A 197 3.20 -16.40 -3.40
N SER A 198 2.04 -17.06 -3.30
CA SER A 198 1.88 -18.51 -3.41
C SER A 198 2.11 -19.01 -4.83
N MET A 199 1.64 -18.26 -5.82
CA MET A 199 1.57 -18.66 -7.23
C MET A 199 2.59 -17.92 -8.12
N ALA A 200 3.58 -17.26 -7.52
CA ALA A 200 4.57 -16.50 -8.26
C ALA A 200 5.99 -17.04 -8.04
N GLU A 201 6.79 -17.01 -9.10
CA GLU A 201 8.24 -17.18 -8.99
C GLU A 201 8.85 -15.94 -8.34
N ARG A 202 9.65 -16.15 -7.30
CA ARG A 202 10.35 -15.09 -6.59
C ARG A 202 11.80 -15.03 -7.03
N GLY A 203 12.31 -13.82 -7.21
CA GLY A 203 13.72 -13.60 -7.47
C GLY A 203 14.17 -13.80 -8.92
N ASN A 204 13.23 -13.98 -9.85
CA ASN A 204 13.56 -14.00 -11.27
C ASN A 204 13.35 -12.61 -11.88
N PRO A 205 14.43 -11.85 -12.17
CA PRO A 205 14.31 -10.51 -12.76
C PRO A 205 14.04 -10.55 -14.27
N GLY A 206 13.94 -11.72 -14.89
CA GLY A 206 13.89 -11.91 -16.33
C GLY A 206 15.26 -11.80 -17.00
N ASN A 207 15.25 -11.61 -18.31
CA ASN A 207 16.47 -11.44 -19.09
C ASN A 207 17.00 -10.02 -18.92
N ILE A 208 18.13 -9.86 -18.27
CA ILE A 208 18.83 -8.58 -18.07
C ILE A 208 20.25 -8.63 -18.64
N THR A 209 20.75 -7.45 -19.02
CA THR A 209 22.07 -7.30 -19.62
C THR A 209 23.20 -7.58 -18.63
N SER A 210 24.28 -8.20 -19.10
CA SER A 210 25.50 -8.38 -18.30
C SER A 210 26.20 -7.04 -17.96
N ARG A 211 25.92 -5.96 -18.71
CA ARG A 211 26.46 -4.62 -18.45
C ARG A 211 26.13 -4.05 -17.06
N LEU A 212 25.14 -4.64 -16.38
CA LEU A 212 24.85 -4.27 -14.98
C LEU A 212 26.08 -4.44 -14.06
N MET A 213 27.00 -5.35 -14.40
CA MET A 213 28.22 -5.59 -13.62
C MET A 213 29.17 -4.40 -13.63
N ASP A 214 29.11 -3.55 -14.66
CA ASP A 214 29.95 -2.34 -14.84
C ASP A 214 29.37 -1.13 -14.07
N ASN A 215 28.18 -1.25 -13.48
CA ASN A 215 27.52 -0.16 -12.78
C ASN A 215 27.02 -0.62 -11.40
N GLU A 216 27.64 -0.12 -10.34
CA GLU A 216 27.32 -0.50 -8.96
C GLU A 216 25.83 -0.34 -8.63
N LYS A 217 25.23 0.81 -8.95
CA LYS A 217 23.81 1.06 -8.68
C LYS A 217 22.88 0.13 -9.46
N ALA A 218 23.25 -0.25 -10.68
CA ALA A 218 22.49 -1.22 -11.45
C ALA A 218 22.58 -2.62 -10.82
N ARG A 219 23.78 -3.00 -10.37
CA ARG A 219 24.03 -4.25 -9.66
C ARG A 219 23.28 -4.32 -8.33
N ASP A 220 23.22 -3.21 -7.59
CA ASP A 220 22.50 -3.08 -6.32
C ASP A 220 20.99 -3.33 -6.46
N CYS A 221 20.43 -3.16 -7.65
CA CYS A 221 19.04 -3.51 -7.93
C CYS A 221 18.74 -5.01 -7.77
N LEU A 222 19.75 -5.87 -7.77
CA LEU A 222 19.63 -7.31 -7.60
C LEU A 222 19.86 -7.77 -6.15
N ILE A 223 20.18 -6.87 -5.23
CA ILE A 223 20.39 -7.20 -3.82
C ILE A 223 19.11 -7.79 -3.23
N PRO A 224 19.18 -8.96 -2.59
CA PRO A 224 18.02 -9.55 -1.93
C PRO A 224 17.44 -8.61 -0.86
N MET A 225 16.11 -8.57 -0.75
CA MET A 225 15.40 -7.63 0.14
C MET A 225 15.84 -7.69 1.60
N GLY A 226 16.10 -8.91 2.11
CA GLY A 226 16.59 -9.07 3.48
C GLY A 226 18.00 -8.49 3.68
N ILE A 227 18.83 -8.49 2.65
CA ILE A 227 20.16 -7.84 2.69
C ILE A 227 20.02 -6.32 2.68
N THR A 228 19.06 -5.75 1.93
CA THR A 228 18.80 -4.29 2.02
C THR A 228 18.32 -3.88 3.41
N SER A 229 17.60 -4.78 4.13
CA SER A 229 17.23 -4.58 5.53
C SER A 229 18.44 -4.58 6.45
N GLU A 230 19.38 -5.52 6.26
CA GLU A 230 20.63 -5.56 7.02
C GLU A 230 21.49 -4.32 6.74
N ASN A 231 21.58 -3.89 5.49
CA ASN A 231 22.31 -2.67 5.11
C ASN A 231 21.75 -1.43 5.82
N VAL A 232 20.43 -1.31 5.96
CA VAL A 232 19.79 -0.23 6.73
C VAL A 232 20.15 -0.35 8.21
N ALA A 233 20.03 -1.55 8.78
CA ALA A 233 20.34 -1.78 10.20
C ALA A 233 21.78 -1.43 10.52
N GLU A 234 22.74 -1.87 9.72
CA GLU A 234 24.17 -1.60 9.91
C GLU A 234 24.52 -0.13 9.70
N ARG A 235 24.09 0.46 8.56
CA ARG A 235 24.43 1.83 8.18
C ARG A 235 23.88 2.89 9.14
N PHE A 236 22.71 2.62 9.71
CA PHE A 236 22.01 3.58 10.57
C PHE A 236 21.93 3.16 12.04
N GLY A 237 22.61 2.09 12.44
CA GLY A 237 22.69 1.67 13.84
C GLY A 237 21.36 1.20 14.44
N ILE A 238 20.51 0.52 13.65
CA ILE A 238 19.25 -0.03 14.14
C ILE A 238 19.49 -1.42 14.72
N SER A 239 19.56 -1.50 16.05
CA SER A 239 19.86 -2.75 16.75
C SER A 239 18.78 -3.81 16.55
N ARG A 240 19.17 -5.07 16.78
CA ARG A 240 18.24 -6.22 16.80
C ARG A 240 17.11 -6.01 17.80
N GLU A 241 17.42 -5.52 18.99
CA GLU A 241 16.44 -5.27 20.05
C GLU A 241 15.39 -4.23 19.65
N LYS A 242 15.80 -3.12 18.99
CA LYS A 242 14.87 -2.13 18.46
C LYS A 242 13.93 -2.75 17.43
N GLN A 243 14.46 -3.60 16.55
CA GLN A 243 13.67 -4.28 15.51
C GLN A 243 12.66 -5.26 16.13
N ASP A 244 13.07 -6.05 17.10
CA ASP A 244 12.20 -7.02 17.78
C ASP A 244 11.14 -6.31 18.64
N THR A 245 11.47 -5.21 19.31
CA THR A 245 10.52 -4.37 20.07
C THR A 245 9.44 -3.80 19.14
N PHE A 246 9.83 -3.29 17.97
CA PHE A 246 8.90 -2.80 16.97
C PHE A 246 7.99 -3.91 16.44
N ALA A 247 8.55 -5.07 16.15
CA ALA A 247 7.82 -6.24 15.66
C ALA A 247 6.80 -6.76 16.69
N LEU A 248 7.19 -6.82 17.96
CA LEU A 248 6.29 -7.16 19.07
C LEU A 248 5.13 -6.17 19.17
N ALA A 249 5.40 -4.88 19.10
CA ALA A 249 4.37 -3.85 19.14
C ALA A 249 3.40 -3.98 17.95
N SER A 250 3.88 -4.28 16.74
CA SER A 250 3.03 -4.53 15.56
C SER A 250 2.11 -5.72 15.80
N GLN A 251 2.63 -6.86 16.30
CA GLN A 251 1.84 -8.06 16.61
C GLN A 251 0.78 -7.78 17.69
N GLN A 252 1.13 -7.09 18.75
CA GLN A 252 0.20 -6.75 19.84
C GLN A 252 -0.92 -5.82 19.37
N LYS A 253 -0.60 -4.80 18.57
CA LYS A 253 -1.58 -3.88 17.98
C LYS A 253 -2.56 -4.65 17.09
N ALA A 254 -2.06 -5.53 16.21
CA ALA A 254 -2.87 -6.31 15.30
C ALA A 254 -3.75 -7.33 16.03
N ALA A 255 -3.22 -8.04 17.01
CA ALA A 255 -3.97 -8.99 17.82
C ALA A 255 -5.14 -8.32 18.58
N ARG A 256 -4.89 -7.15 19.19
CA ARG A 256 -5.93 -6.35 19.82
C ARG A 256 -6.98 -5.86 18.82
N ALA A 257 -6.54 -5.38 17.65
CA ALA A 257 -7.45 -4.91 16.60
C ALA A 257 -8.33 -6.04 16.08
N GLN A 258 -7.79 -7.23 15.88
CA GLN A 258 -8.54 -8.41 15.43
C GLN A 258 -9.54 -8.87 16.50
N SER A 259 -9.15 -8.97 17.77
CA SER A 259 -10.06 -9.35 18.86
C SER A 259 -11.21 -8.37 19.03
N GLN A 260 -10.99 -7.09 18.80
CA GLN A 260 -12.00 -6.04 18.82
C GLN A 260 -12.85 -5.98 17.53
N GLY A 261 -12.60 -6.84 16.55
CA GLY A 261 -13.32 -6.87 15.28
C GLY A 261 -13.05 -5.66 14.37
N CYS A 262 -11.93 -4.96 14.56
CA CYS A 262 -11.61 -3.74 13.81
C CYS A 262 -11.52 -3.96 12.29
N PHE A 263 -11.15 -5.17 11.86
CA PHE A 263 -11.00 -5.51 10.45
C PHE A 263 -12.28 -6.05 9.78
N ARG A 264 -13.34 -6.31 10.54
CA ARG A 264 -14.58 -6.92 9.99
C ARG A 264 -15.23 -6.09 8.89
N ALA A 265 -15.21 -4.77 9.03
CA ALA A 265 -15.84 -3.86 8.07
C ALA A 265 -15.06 -3.71 6.75
N GLU A 266 -13.78 -4.09 6.73
CA GLU A 266 -12.93 -3.94 5.56
C GLU A 266 -12.67 -5.26 4.82
N ILE A 267 -12.78 -6.41 5.50
CA ILE A 267 -12.51 -7.72 4.92
C ILE A 267 -13.74 -8.25 4.18
N VAL A 268 -13.53 -8.67 2.94
CA VAL A 268 -14.45 -9.48 2.15
C VAL A 268 -14.11 -10.94 2.41
N PRO A 269 -15.02 -11.74 2.98
CA PRO A 269 -14.81 -13.17 3.12
C PRO A 269 -14.70 -13.83 1.75
N VAL A 270 -13.68 -14.66 1.54
CA VAL A 270 -13.49 -15.42 0.30
C VAL A 270 -13.65 -16.90 0.60
N THR A 271 -14.60 -17.53 -0.07
CA THR A 271 -14.81 -18.98 0.03
C THR A 271 -14.01 -19.68 -1.06
N THR A 272 -13.21 -20.65 -0.66
CA THR A 272 -12.36 -21.43 -1.56
C THR A 272 -12.46 -22.93 -1.25
N THR A 273 -12.05 -23.76 -2.18
CA THR A 273 -12.04 -25.21 -2.00
C THR A 273 -10.63 -25.68 -1.67
N VAL A 274 -10.50 -26.33 -0.55
CA VAL A 274 -9.25 -26.93 -0.11
C VAL A 274 -9.30 -28.45 -0.26
N GLN A 275 -8.19 -29.06 -0.61
CA GLN A 275 -8.05 -30.51 -0.67
C GLN A 275 -7.31 -31.02 0.57
N ASP A 276 -7.85 -32.02 1.24
CA ASP A 276 -7.18 -32.67 2.36
C ASP A 276 -6.10 -33.67 1.89
N ASP A 277 -5.34 -34.21 2.82
CA ASP A 277 -4.24 -35.16 2.55
C ASP A 277 -4.71 -36.47 1.90
N LYS A 278 -6.02 -36.76 1.94
CA LYS A 278 -6.66 -37.97 1.35
C LYS A 278 -7.33 -37.65 0.01
N GLY A 279 -7.20 -36.43 -0.49
CA GLY A 279 -7.84 -35.99 -1.75
C GLY A 279 -9.29 -35.55 -1.60
N GLY A 280 -9.85 -35.52 -0.40
CA GLY A 280 -11.19 -35.00 -0.11
C GLY A 280 -11.23 -33.50 -0.28
N LYS A 281 -12.24 -32.99 -0.98
CA LYS A 281 -12.45 -31.55 -1.19
C LYS A 281 -13.40 -31.00 -0.12
N ARG A 282 -13.00 -29.92 0.52
CA ARG A 282 -13.88 -29.17 1.44
C ARG A 282 -13.86 -27.68 1.13
N SER A 283 -14.98 -27.02 1.30
CA SER A 283 -15.09 -25.56 1.22
C SER A 283 -14.64 -24.95 2.54
N ILE A 284 -13.85 -23.89 2.48
CA ILE A 284 -13.49 -23.03 3.62
C ILE A 284 -13.72 -21.57 3.26
N THR A 285 -14.01 -20.76 4.26
CA THR A 285 -14.13 -19.30 4.10
C THR A 285 -13.03 -18.61 4.87
N VAL A 286 -12.16 -17.89 4.15
CA VAL A 286 -11.07 -17.10 4.72
C VAL A 286 -11.61 -15.68 4.98
N ALA A 287 -11.79 -15.34 6.26
CA ALA A 287 -12.42 -14.09 6.71
C ALA A 287 -11.57 -13.32 7.72
N GLN A 288 -10.37 -13.78 8.04
CA GLN A 288 -9.47 -13.17 9.01
C GLN A 288 -8.02 -13.22 8.52
N ASP A 289 -7.24 -12.19 8.87
CA ASP A 289 -5.81 -12.16 8.58
C ASP A 289 -5.08 -13.27 9.34
N GLU A 290 -4.34 -14.09 8.61
CA GLU A 290 -3.69 -15.29 9.15
C GLU A 290 -2.30 -15.01 9.74
N GLY A 291 -1.75 -13.83 9.46
CA GLY A 291 -0.39 -13.44 9.88
C GLY A 291 -0.25 -13.19 11.37
N ILE A 292 -1.32 -12.77 12.03
CA ILE A 292 -1.34 -12.29 13.40
C ILE A 292 -1.00 -13.42 14.40
N ARG A 293 -0.09 -13.13 15.34
CA ARG A 293 0.41 -14.07 16.35
C ARG A 293 0.25 -13.45 17.74
N PRO A 294 -0.89 -13.65 18.42
CA PRO A 294 -1.16 -13.03 19.72
C PRO A 294 -0.16 -13.43 20.82
N GLY A 295 0.42 -14.64 20.73
CA GLY A 295 1.40 -15.16 21.67
C GLY A 295 2.85 -14.75 21.41
N THR A 296 3.10 -13.72 20.59
CA THR A 296 4.48 -13.22 20.38
C THR A 296 5.03 -12.58 21.65
N THR A 297 6.26 -12.95 22.03
CA THR A 297 6.98 -12.36 23.18
C THR A 297 8.40 -11.92 22.76
N MET A 298 9.03 -11.05 23.56
CA MET A 298 10.41 -10.61 23.32
C MET A 298 11.39 -11.77 23.39
N GLU A 299 11.24 -12.67 24.35
CA GLU A 299 12.08 -13.86 24.52
C GLU A 299 11.95 -14.80 23.31
N GLY A 300 10.75 -14.91 22.75
CA GLY A 300 10.49 -15.70 21.54
C GLY A 300 11.17 -15.09 20.31
N LEU A 301 11.10 -13.77 20.17
CA LEU A 301 11.76 -13.04 19.07
C LEU A 301 13.29 -13.11 19.18
N ALA A 302 13.83 -12.91 20.38
CA ALA A 302 15.28 -12.92 20.63
C ALA A 302 15.95 -14.26 20.28
N LYS A 303 15.23 -15.39 20.41
CA LYS A 303 15.70 -16.74 20.06
C LYS A 303 15.78 -17.00 18.56
N LEU A 304 15.15 -16.17 17.72
CA LEU A 304 15.16 -16.36 16.28
C LEU A 304 16.54 -16.07 15.68
N LYS A 305 16.99 -16.94 14.80
CA LYS A 305 18.25 -16.76 14.07
C LYS A 305 18.05 -15.72 12.95
N PRO A 306 19.10 -14.93 12.64
CA PRO A 306 19.11 -14.09 11.43
C PRO A 306 18.78 -14.93 10.19
N ALA A 307 17.98 -14.35 9.29
CA ALA A 307 17.43 -15.09 8.14
C ALA A 307 18.21 -14.86 6.84
N PHE A 308 19.00 -13.78 6.76
CA PHE A 308 19.58 -13.33 5.49
C PHE A 308 21.11 -13.19 5.53
N LYS A 309 21.68 -12.91 6.69
CA LYS A 309 23.11 -12.69 6.88
C LYS A 309 23.55 -13.35 8.19
N GLU A 310 24.68 -14.06 8.18
CA GLU A 310 25.29 -14.57 9.40
C GLU A 310 25.69 -13.40 10.30
N GLY A 311 25.36 -13.49 11.59
CA GLY A 311 25.57 -12.38 12.52
C GLY A 311 24.65 -11.16 12.29
N GLY A 312 23.70 -11.23 11.35
CA GLY A 312 22.76 -10.16 11.06
C GLY A 312 21.68 -9.96 12.11
N SER A 313 20.79 -9.03 11.88
CA SER A 313 19.73 -8.61 12.81
C SER A 313 18.31 -8.88 12.31
N THR A 314 18.15 -9.09 11.00
CA THR A 314 16.85 -9.33 10.37
C THR A 314 16.46 -10.80 10.48
N THR A 315 15.31 -11.07 11.10
CA THR A 315 14.79 -12.42 11.37
C THR A 315 13.39 -12.61 10.76
N ALA A 316 12.91 -13.84 10.75
CA ALA A 316 11.52 -14.12 10.39
C ALA A 316 10.48 -13.46 11.32
N GLY A 317 10.88 -13.07 12.54
CA GLY A 317 10.00 -12.43 13.53
C GLY A 317 9.88 -10.92 13.36
N ASN A 318 10.89 -10.27 12.81
CA ASN A 318 10.93 -8.81 12.59
C ASN A 318 10.85 -8.43 11.10
N SER A 319 10.40 -9.37 10.27
CA SER A 319 10.13 -9.21 8.84
C SER A 319 8.64 -9.43 8.54
N SER A 320 8.13 -8.80 7.49
CA SER A 320 6.79 -9.07 7.00
C SER A 320 6.67 -10.50 6.45
N GLN A 321 5.47 -11.05 6.52
CA GLN A 321 5.21 -12.38 5.99
C GLN A 321 4.96 -12.31 4.48
N VAL A 322 5.48 -13.28 3.73
CA VAL A 322 5.08 -13.53 2.35
C VAL A 322 3.61 -13.93 2.32
N SER A 323 2.82 -13.29 1.46
CA SER A 323 1.36 -13.29 1.62
C SER A 323 0.62 -13.23 0.29
N ASP A 324 -0.64 -13.64 0.34
CA ASP A 324 -1.62 -13.52 -0.73
C ASP A 324 -2.74 -12.56 -0.29
N GLY A 325 -3.24 -11.73 -1.20
CA GLY A 325 -4.34 -10.82 -0.88
C GLY A 325 -4.64 -9.82 -1.99
N ALA A 326 -5.83 -9.25 -1.91
CA ALA A 326 -6.31 -8.20 -2.82
C ALA A 326 -7.02 -7.07 -2.06
N ALA A 327 -7.03 -5.88 -2.64
CA ALA A 327 -7.77 -4.73 -2.17
C ALA A 327 -8.24 -3.87 -3.35
N ALA A 328 -9.39 -3.22 -3.20
CA ALA A 328 -9.95 -2.28 -4.16
C ALA A 328 -10.42 -1.02 -3.46
N VAL A 329 -10.19 0.13 -4.11
CA VAL A 329 -10.56 1.47 -3.63
C VAL A 329 -11.25 2.22 -4.75
N LEU A 330 -12.46 2.69 -4.50
CA LEU A 330 -13.24 3.47 -5.44
C LEU A 330 -12.98 4.96 -5.22
N LEU A 331 -12.61 5.66 -6.29
CA LEU A 331 -12.39 7.10 -6.30
C LEU A 331 -13.37 7.79 -7.23
N ALA A 332 -13.72 9.03 -6.90
CA ALA A 332 -14.56 9.85 -7.75
C ALA A 332 -14.15 11.32 -7.68
N ARG A 333 -14.57 12.10 -8.69
CA ARG A 333 -14.65 13.54 -8.58
C ARG A 333 -15.71 13.90 -7.53
N ARG A 334 -15.45 14.85 -6.66
CA ARG A 334 -16.38 15.22 -5.58
C ARG A 334 -17.78 15.54 -6.11
N SER A 335 -17.86 16.40 -7.14
CA SER A 335 -19.17 16.77 -7.74
C SER A 335 -19.93 15.54 -8.23
N LYS A 336 -19.24 14.56 -8.83
CA LYS A 336 -19.87 13.33 -9.29
C LYS A 336 -20.27 12.39 -8.16
N ALA A 337 -19.50 12.34 -7.10
CA ALA A 337 -19.85 11.58 -5.90
C ALA A 337 -21.10 12.19 -5.22
N GLU A 338 -21.18 13.51 -5.12
CA GLU A 338 -22.33 14.22 -4.56
C GLU A 338 -23.58 14.07 -5.46
N GLU A 339 -23.44 14.17 -6.78
CA GLU A 339 -24.52 13.92 -7.75
C GLU A 339 -25.14 12.52 -7.61
N LEU A 340 -24.31 11.51 -7.40
CA LEU A 340 -24.75 10.13 -7.28
C LEU A 340 -25.09 9.72 -5.84
N GLY A 341 -25.01 10.62 -4.87
CA GLY A 341 -25.24 10.32 -3.46
C GLY A 341 -24.24 9.33 -2.86
N LEU A 342 -23.03 9.22 -3.45
CA LEU A 342 -21.99 8.29 -2.98
C LEU A 342 -21.35 8.80 -1.68
N PRO A 343 -20.96 7.92 -0.76
CA PRO A 343 -20.27 8.32 0.44
C PRO A 343 -18.91 8.95 0.12
N ILE A 344 -18.51 9.96 0.88
CA ILE A 344 -17.16 10.55 0.80
C ILE A 344 -16.43 10.20 2.09
N LEU A 345 -15.53 9.22 2.01
CA LEU A 345 -14.73 8.76 3.14
C LEU A 345 -13.48 9.59 3.36
N GLY A 346 -12.98 10.21 2.30
CA GLY A 346 -11.79 11.02 2.36
C GLY A 346 -11.47 11.73 1.05
N VAL A 347 -10.47 12.61 1.08
CA VAL A 347 -10.03 13.38 -0.10
C VAL A 347 -8.54 13.17 -0.32
N LEU A 348 -8.09 12.87 -1.52
CA LEU A 348 -6.67 12.77 -1.87
C LEU A 348 -6.08 14.17 -2.11
N ARG A 349 -5.12 14.57 -1.28
CA ARG A 349 -4.50 15.92 -1.40
C ARG A 349 -3.17 15.91 -2.11
N ALA A 350 -2.27 15.06 -1.68
CA ALA A 350 -0.92 15.02 -2.19
C ALA A 350 -0.45 13.60 -2.47
N TYR A 351 0.45 13.47 -3.41
CA TYR A 351 1.15 12.25 -3.75
C TYR A 351 2.58 12.59 -4.12
N ALA A 352 3.56 11.96 -3.48
CA ALA A 352 4.95 12.16 -3.78
C ALA A 352 5.70 10.84 -4.00
N VAL A 353 6.64 10.87 -4.91
CA VAL A 353 7.56 9.78 -5.21
C VAL A 353 8.98 10.33 -5.17
N VAL A 354 9.87 9.66 -4.44
CA VAL A 354 11.27 10.06 -4.28
C VAL A 354 12.17 8.86 -4.53
N GLY A 355 13.23 9.04 -5.30
CA GLY A 355 14.28 8.03 -5.50
C GLY A 355 15.21 7.93 -4.30
N VAL A 356 15.63 6.72 -3.95
CA VAL A 356 16.66 6.44 -2.94
C VAL A 356 17.62 5.36 -3.45
N PRO A 357 18.82 5.21 -2.85
CA PRO A 357 19.76 4.17 -3.24
C PRO A 357 19.14 2.78 -3.15
N PRO A 358 19.38 1.89 -4.15
CA PRO A 358 18.77 0.57 -4.19
C PRO A 358 19.18 -0.33 -3.03
N ASP A 359 20.43 -0.24 -2.59
CA ASP A 359 21.02 -1.05 -1.52
C ASP A 359 20.38 -0.83 -0.13
N ILE A 360 19.72 0.31 0.05
CA ILE A 360 19.01 0.70 1.29
C ILE A 360 17.59 1.19 1.00
N MET A 361 16.94 0.69 -0.03
CA MET A 361 15.66 1.17 -0.55
C MET A 361 14.57 1.38 0.51
N GLY A 362 14.64 0.68 1.65
CA GLY A 362 13.67 0.77 2.74
C GLY A 362 13.62 2.13 3.45
N ILE A 363 14.60 3.01 3.23
CA ILE A 363 14.59 4.37 3.79
C ILE A 363 13.63 5.33 3.08
N GLY A 364 13.02 4.89 1.98
CA GLY A 364 12.13 5.70 1.14
C GLY A 364 11.11 6.54 1.90
N PRO A 365 10.37 6.00 2.87
CA PRO A 365 9.40 6.74 3.67
C PRO A 365 9.97 7.99 4.34
N ALA A 366 11.21 7.95 4.81
CA ALA A 366 11.87 9.07 5.47
C ALA A 366 12.07 10.30 4.56
N TYR A 367 12.05 10.11 3.24
CA TYR A 367 12.22 11.19 2.26
C TYR A 367 10.91 11.59 1.59
N ALA A 368 10.07 10.64 1.36
CA ALA A 368 8.86 10.87 0.59
C ALA A 368 7.71 11.37 1.47
N ILE A 369 7.65 11.05 2.78
CA ILE A 369 6.69 11.65 3.71
C ILE A 369 6.87 13.18 3.78
N PRO A 370 8.09 13.73 4.02
CA PRO A 370 8.29 15.17 4.00
C PRO A 370 7.91 15.83 2.67
N ALA A 371 8.24 15.19 1.53
CA ALA A 371 7.92 15.73 0.21
C ALA A 371 6.40 15.85 -0.01
N ALA A 372 5.64 14.87 0.45
CA ALA A 372 4.19 14.88 0.34
C ALA A 372 3.53 15.86 1.32
N LEU A 373 4.04 15.93 2.56
CA LEU A 373 3.58 16.91 3.55
C LEU A 373 3.82 18.35 3.06
N GLN A 374 4.97 18.62 2.45
CA GLN A 374 5.28 19.93 1.85
C GLN A 374 4.28 20.28 0.75
N GLN A 375 3.92 19.34 -0.14
CA GLN A 375 2.89 19.58 -1.17
C GLN A 375 1.52 19.88 -0.57
N ALA A 376 1.22 19.31 0.59
CA ALA A 376 -0.04 19.54 1.31
C ALA A 376 -0.01 20.79 2.22
N GLY A 377 1.14 21.45 2.38
CA GLY A 377 1.31 22.55 3.30
C GLY A 377 1.30 22.15 4.78
N LEU A 378 1.80 20.95 5.10
CA LEU A 378 1.74 20.32 6.42
C LEU A 378 3.10 19.96 6.97
N THR A 379 3.12 19.67 8.27
CA THR A 379 4.24 19.12 9.03
C THR A 379 3.89 17.73 9.58
N VAL A 380 4.88 16.99 10.07
CA VAL A 380 4.68 15.70 10.75
C VAL A 380 3.74 15.83 11.95
N ASN A 381 3.77 16.94 12.67
CA ASN A 381 2.94 17.16 13.85
C ASN A 381 1.44 17.28 13.53
N ASP A 382 1.11 17.75 12.33
CA ASP A 382 -0.27 17.89 11.86
C ASP A 382 -0.92 16.54 11.52
N VAL A 383 -0.15 15.44 11.48
CA VAL A 383 -0.62 14.12 11.08
C VAL A 383 -1.04 13.30 12.30
N ASP A 384 -2.24 12.72 12.27
CA ASP A 384 -2.79 11.88 13.34
C ASP A 384 -2.40 10.41 13.22
N ILE A 385 -2.29 9.90 11.99
CA ILE A 385 -1.98 8.48 11.72
C ILE A 385 -1.01 8.38 10.55
N PHE A 386 0.02 7.57 10.74
CA PHE A 386 0.95 7.15 9.71
C PHE A 386 0.77 5.64 9.46
N GLU A 387 0.39 5.27 8.25
CA GLU A 387 0.45 3.88 7.77
C GLU A 387 1.76 3.69 7.01
N ILE A 388 2.79 3.21 7.68
CA ILE A 388 4.11 2.93 7.12
C ILE A 388 4.21 1.43 6.89
N ASN A 389 4.58 1.00 5.68
CA ASN A 389 4.76 -0.41 5.41
C ASN A 389 5.95 -0.98 6.21
N GLU A 390 5.69 -2.07 6.91
CA GLU A 390 6.67 -2.78 7.74
C GLU A 390 7.25 -3.98 6.95
N ALA A 391 7.84 -3.75 5.76
CA ALA A 391 8.46 -4.84 5.02
C ALA A 391 9.53 -5.53 5.88
N PHE A 392 10.31 -4.72 6.60
CA PHE A 392 11.25 -5.12 7.65
C PHE A 392 11.24 -4.08 8.77
N ALA A 393 11.37 -4.53 9.99
CA ALA A 393 11.35 -3.63 11.15
C ALA A 393 12.51 -2.63 11.14
N SER A 394 13.71 -3.01 10.65
CA SER A 394 14.87 -2.10 10.54
C SER A 394 14.53 -0.84 9.77
N GLN A 395 13.85 -0.98 8.65
CA GLN A 395 13.47 0.10 7.75
C GLN A 395 12.38 0.98 8.35
N ALA A 396 11.36 0.36 8.96
CA ALA A 396 10.27 1.11 9.60
C ALA A 396 10.78 1.91 10.81
N VAL A 397 11.62 1.31 11.66
CA VAL A 397 12.26 1.98 12.81
C VAL A 397 13.09 3.17 12.34
N TYR A 398 13.97 2.98 11.34
CA TYR A 398 14.75 4.08 10.79
C TYR A 398 13.87 5.26 10.34
N CYS A 399 12.81 4.99 9.59
CA CYS A 399 11.93 6.04 9.07
C CYS A 399 11.20 6.79 10.20
N VAL A 400 10.73 6.07 11.20
CA VAL A 400 10.02 6.63 12.35
C VAL A 400 10.97 7.51 13.20
N GLU A 401 12.17 7.01 13.52
CA GLU A 401 13.19 7.75 14.27
C GLU A 401 13.67 8.97 13.49
N LYS A 402 13.97 8.82 12.18
CA LYS A 402 14.45 9.92 11.33
C LYS A 402 13.44 11.06 11.21
N LEU A 403 12.15 10.77 11.23
CA LEU A 403 11.09 11.76 11.11
C LEU A 403 10.55 12.25 12.46
N GLY A 404 10.98 11.65 13.58
CA GLY A 404 10.49 11.99 14.91
C GLY A 404 8.99 11.69 15.09
N ILE A 405 8.49 10.62 14.43
CA ILE A 405 7.07 10.27 14.52
C ILE A 405 6.79 9.51 15.82
N PRO A 406 5.83 9.96 16.65
CA PRO A 406 5.42 9.20 17.82
C PRO A 406 4.88 7.81 17.46
N LEU A 407 5.36 6.76 18.14
CA LEU A 407 5.03 5.35 17.81
C LEU A 407 3.52 5.04 17.91
N GLU A 408 2.78 5.75 18.73
CA GLU A 408 1.33 5.61 18.86
C GLU A 408 0.58 6.09 17.61
N LYS A 409 1.20 6.97 16.81
CA LYS A 409 0.65 7.41 15.52
C LYS A 409 0.94 6.43 14.37
N VAL A 410 1.91 5.52 14.55
CA VAL A 410 2.36 4.60 13.50
C VAL A 410 1.57 3.30 13.57
N ASN A 411 0.94 2.92 12.46
CA ASN A 411 0.24 1.65 12.30
C ASN A 411 -0.58 1.27 13.55
N PRO A 412 -1.61 2.03 13.92
CA PRO A 412 -2.31 1.85 15.19
C PRO A 412 -3.02 0.50 15.31
N LEU A 413 -3.28 -0.17 14.20
CA LEU A 413 -3.89 -1.50 14.11
C LEU A 413 -2.86 -2.61 13.82
N GLY A 414 -1.56 -2.31 13.93
CA GLY A 414 -0.49 -3.18 13.45
C GLY A 414 -0.25 -3.04 11.95
N GLY A 415 0.93 -3.44 11.50
CA GLY A 415 1.37 -3.32 10.11
C GLY A 415 1.76 -4.66 9.49
N ALA A 416 2.60 -4.62 8.46
CA ALA A 416 2.90 -5.78 7.63
C ALA A 416 3.66 -6.91 8.34
N VAL A 417 4.40 -6.63 9.41
CA VAL A 417 5.04 -7.67 10.25
C VAL A 417 3.98 -8.61 10.83
N ALA A 418 2.84 -8.06 11.25
CA ALA A 418 1.74 -8.83 11.81
C ALA A 418 0.74 -9.29 10.75
N LEU A 419 0.29 -8.39 9.88
CA LEU A 419 -0.77 -8.66 8.91
C LEU A 419 -0.27 -9.44 7.68
N GLY A 420 0.97 -9.19 7.25
CA GLY A 420 1.51 -9.68 5.99
C GLY A 420 1.66 -8.58 4.93
N HIS A 421 2.41 -8.90 3.86
CA HIS A 421 2.78 -7.95 2.82
C HIS A 421 2.60 -8.55 1.41
N PRO A 422 1.36 -8.67 0.92
CA PRO A 422 1.12 -9.04 -0.48
C PRO A 422 1.46 -7.82 -1.35
N LEU A 423 2.62 -7.82 -1.97
CA LEU A 423 3.35 -6.67 -2.52
C LEU A 423 2.46 -5.64 -3.25
N GLY A 424 1.84 -6.04 -4.34
CA GLY A 424 0.97 -5.16 -5.15
C GLY A 424 -0.33 -4.73 -4.44
N CYS A 425 -0.81 -5.52 -3.47
CA CYS A 425 -2.01 -5.22 -2.69
C CYS A 425 -1.76 -4.18 -1.60
N THR A 426 -0.56 -4.15 -1.01
CA THR A 426 -0.29 -3.47 0.26
C THR A 426 -0.70 -2.01 0.27
N GLY A 427 -0.41 -1.25 -0.79
CA GLY A 427 -0.77 0.17 -0.83
C GLY A 427 -2.28 0.42 -0.81
N ALA A 428 -3.05 -0.35 -1.56
CA ALA A 428 -4.51 -0.28 -1.55
C ALA A 428 -5.07 -0.76 -0.19
N ARG A 429 -4.51 -1.83 0.40
CA ARG A 429 -4.88 -2.32 1.73
C ARG A 429 -4.68 -1.25 2.80
N GLN A 430 -3.55 -0.56 2.79
CA GLN A 430 -3.28 0.51 3.76
C GLN A 430 -4.33 1.63 3.69
N VAL A 431 -4.74 2.03 2.48
CA VAL A 431 -5.83 3.01 2.31
C VAL A 431 -7.12 2.51 2.95
N VAL A 432 -7.52 1.28 2.68
CA VAL A 432 -8.75 0.68 3.23
C VAL A 432 -8.71 0.64 4.76
N THR A 433 -7.63 0.14 5.34
CA THR A 433 -7.44 0.04 6.80
C THR A 433 -7.48 1.43 7.45
N LEU A 434 -6.76 2.39 6.86
CA LEU A 434 -6.70 3.76 7.35
C LEU A 434 -8.05 4.46 7.38
N LEU A 435 -8.84 4.34 6.29
CA LEU A 435 -10.17 4.93 6.21
C LEU A 435 -11.13 4.37 7.27
N ASN A 436 -11.07 3.05 7.49
CA ASN A 436 -11.85 2.41 8.53
C ASN A 436 -11.43 2.85 9.96
N GLU A 437 -10.12 3.02 10.20
CA GLU A 437 -9.62 3.53 11.49
C GLU A 437 -10.06 4.97 11.74
N LEU A 438 -9.97 5.84 10.74
CA LEU A 438 -10.44 7.22 10.84
C LEU A 438 -11.95 7.30 11.15
N LYS A 439 -12.75 6.48 10.46
CA LYS A 439 -14.19 6.38 10.71
C LYS A 439 -14.49 5.94 12.15
N ARG A 440 -13.71 5.00 12.68
CA ARG A 440 -13.86 4.50 14.04
C ARG A 440 -13.48 5.53 15.09
N ARG A 441 -12.37 6.24 14.90
CA ARG A 441 -11.93 7.33 15.79
C ARG A 441 -12.91 8.51 15.76
N GLY A 442 -13.47 8.83 14.60
CA GLY A 442 -14.50 9.84 14.47
C GLY A 442 -15.75 9.56 15.30
N LYS A 443 -16.20 8.31 15.39
CA LYS A 443 -17.33 7.92 16.23
C LYS A 443 -17.05 8.03 17.74
N ARG A 444 -15.79 7.84 18.17
CA ARG A 444 -15.40 7.96 19.58
C ARG A 444 -15.30 9.42 20.05
N SER A 445 -14.93 10.34 19.17
CA SER A 445 -14.83 11.77 19.50
C SER A 445 -16.20 12.47 19.68
N GLY A 446 -17.30 11.79 19.35
CA GLY A 446 -18.66 12.30 19.54
C GLY A 446 -19.18 12.30 20.99
N CYS A 447 -18.39 11.88 21.97
CA CYS A 447 -18.75 11.78 23.38
C CYS A 447 -18.17 12.89 24.27
N HIS A 448 -17.72 14.03 23.73
CA HIS A 448 -17.41 15.19 24.56
C HIS A 448 -18.62 16.11 24.66
N PRO A 449 -19.29 16.19 25.82
CA PRO A 449 -20.35 17.18 26.04
C PRO A 449 -19.74 18.56 26.13
N GLY A 450 -19.84 19.36 25.09
CA GLY A 450 -19.36 20.73 25.08
C GLY A 450 -18.82 21.27 23.76
N LEU A 451 -18.63 20.43 22.74
CA LEU A 451 -18.31 20.92 21.41
C LEU A 451 -19.56 20.95 20.52
N PRO A 452 -19.83 22.06 19.81
CA PRO A 452 -21.00 22.16 18.95
C PRO A 452 -20.96 21.06 17.87
N ALA A 453 -22.10 20.44 17.60
CA ALA A 453 -22.30 19.40 16.60
C ALA A 453 -22.02 19.91 15.17
N GLY A 454 -20.79 20.12 14.82
CA GLY A 454 -20.31 20.68 13.55
C GLY A 454 -18.82 20.88 13.46
N GLY A 455 -18.10 20.75 14.57
CA GLY A 455 -16.65 20.99 14.65
C GLY A 455 -15.84 19.72 14.57
N TRP A 456 -15.75 19.08 13.42
CA TRP A 456 -14.73 18.06 13.18
C TRP A 456 -13.41 18.78 12.87
N ALA A 457 -12.58 18.92 13.91
CA ALA A 457 -11.19 19.29 13.69
C ALA A 457 -10.55 18.25 12.77
N GLY A 458 -10.02 18.72 11.71
CA GLY A 458 -9.47 17.90 10.69
C GLY A 458 -8.38 16.95 11.16
N ARG A 459 -8.36 15.68 10.67
CA ARG A 459 -7.34 14.65 10.93
C ARG A 459 -6.50 14.40 9.69
N TRP A 460 -5.19 14.26 9.86
CA TRP A 460 -4.23 14.06 8.79
C TRP A 460 -3.67 12.66 8.85
N THR A 461 -3.44 12.08 7.69
CA THR A 461 -2.89 10.74 7.61
C THR A 461 -1.88 10.61 6.50
N CYS A 462 -0.87 9.80 6.72
CA CYS A 462 0.19 9.54 5.77
C CYS A 462 0.32 8.05 5.50
N LEU A 463 0.39 7.70 4.23
CA LEU A 463 0.59 6.34 3.75
C LEU A 463 1.97 6.22 3.12
N CYS A 464 2.70 5.18 3.47
CA CYS A 464 4.01 4.97 2.90
C CYS A 464 4.34 3.49 2.68
N PRO A 465 4.09 2.95 1.50
CA PRO A 465 4.63 1.68 1.08
C PRO A 465 6.09 1.80 0.65
N GLN A 466 6.83 0.71 0.78
CA GLN A 466 8.24 0.60 0.39
C GLN A 466 8.39 -0.07 -0.98
N VAL A 467 9.57 0.05 -1.58
CA VAL A 467 9.86 -0.43 -2.93
C VAL A 467 11.00 -1.42 -2.95
N TRP A 468 10.98 -2.29 -3.92
CA TRP A 468 12.01 -3.29 -4.26
C TRP A 468 13.26 -2.65 -4.93
N PRO A 469 14.47 -3.26 -4.90
CA PRO A 469 15.66 -2.74 -5.60
C PRO A 469 15.39 -2.55 -7.10
N GLY A 470 15.87 -1.44 -7.64
CA GLY A 470 15.71 -1.06 -9.05
C GLY A 470 14.65 -0.02 -9.31
N GLY A 471 13.85 0.34 -8.33
CA GLY A 471 12.87 1.41 -8.43
C GLY A 471 13.17 2.59 -7.52
N SER A 472 12.57 3.70 -7.80
CA SER A 472 12.57 4.87 -6.95
C SER A 472 11.77 4.59 -5.67
N ALA A 473 12.10 5.20 -4.56
CA ALA A 473 11.34 5.10 -3.32
C ALA A 473 10.05 5.92 -3.34
N PHE A 474 9.09 5.54 -2.54
CA PHE A 474 7.77 6.11 -2.59
C PHE A 474 7.23 6.50 -1.26
N SER A 475 6.50 7.56 -1.29
CA SER A 475 5.61 7.95 -0.25
C SER A 475 4.32 8.50 -0.80
N VAL A 476 3.25 8.26 -0.10
CA VAL A 476 1.99 8.90 -0.34
C VAL A 476 1.51 9.52 0.94
N SER A 477 1.22 10.77 0.83
CA SER A 477 0.49 11.49 1.83
C SER A 477 -0.96 11.56 1.39
N VAL A 478 -1.82 10.99 2.17
CA VAL A 478 -3.22 11.32 2.15
C VAL A 478 -3.39 12.34 3.26
N GLY A 479 -3.36 13.59 2.89
CA GLY A 479 -3.45 14.68 3.84
C GLY A 479 -4.88 14.97 4.18
N HIS A 480 -5.11 15.39 5.33
CA HIS A 480 -6.21 15.68 6.03
C HIS A 480 -6.89 16.95 5.77
N ARG A 481 -7.71 17.35 6.09
CA ARG A 481 -8.91 17.97 5.57
C ARG A 481 -9.32 17.28 4.30
N SER A 482 -8.79 16.26 4.13
CA SER A 482 -8.68 15.54 3.03
C SER A 482 -8.93 14.10 3.15
N LEU A 483 -8.66 13.48 4.16
CA LEU A 483 -9.36 12.37 4.69
C LEU A 483 -10.26 12.89 5.81
N LEU A 484 -10.81 14.05 5.59
CA LEU A 484 -11.93 14.54 6.35
C LEU A 484 -13.18 13.89 5.86
N LEU A 485 -13.75 13.11 6.74
CA LEU A 485 -15.17 12.87 6.78
C LEU A 485 -15.86 14.17 7.16
N SER A 486 -16.11 15.08 6.22
CA SER A 486 -17.18 16.00 6.38
C SER A 486 -18.47 15.25 6.07
N ARG A 487 -19.30 14.97 7.06
CA ARG A 487 -20.72 14.70 6.81
C ARG A 487 -21.24 15.89 6.02
N ALA A 488 -21.60 15.66 4.75
CA ALA A 488 -22.52 16.53 4.08
C ALA A 488 -23.78 16.57 4.96
N LYS A 489 -24.19 17.74 5.43
CA LYS A 489 -25.55 17.93 5.93
C LYS A 489 -26.43 17.62 4.74
N VAL A 490 -27.15 16.52 4.79
CA VAL A 490 -28.38 16.36 4.04
C VAL A 490 -29.32 17.38 4.68
N ALA A 491 -29.53 18.49 3.98
CA ALA A 491 -30.65 19.36 4.30
C ALA A 491 -31.93 18.52 4.08
N GLN A 492 -32.72 18.42 5.14
CA GLN A 492 -34.11 18.04 5.01
C GLN A 492 -34.85 19.17 4.31
#